data_9f6b6f154c4279ae82d7b3bc5d5ed2fb
#
_entry.id   9f6b6f154c4279ae82d7b3bc5d5ed2fb
#
_cell.length_a   1.000
_cell.length_b   1.000
_cell.length_c   1.000
_cell.angle_alpha   90.00
_cell.angle_beta   90.00
_cell.angle_gamma   90.00
#
_symmetry.space_group_name_H-M   'P 1'
#
loop_
_entity.id
_entity.type
_entity.pdbx_description
1 polymer ?
#
loop_
_entity_poly.entity_id
_entity_poly.type
_entity_poly.pdbx_seq_one_letter_code
_entity_poly.pdbx_strand_id
1 'polypeptide(L)'
;ASRQEKKTKIPKIKKVAGEQKREKAEIPFYRSIAMRLVAAFLIPVIGVLVLGITSYNNASNAIVDTYKESVQQTADTMQQYINLVITSEKDEFKTYLTESDLRKYFAGLMEVYDESSVRKDYQSRLRNKMALDSKIQGAYIIADNKRTIDCQGIVRDRNVYTDYVGCDQGKLVSESATNWFFFGADESSDKVLDL
;
A
#
# COMPACT_ATOMS: atom_id res chain seq x y z
N ALA A 1 103.22 10.12 -78.92
CA ALA A 1 103.07 9.04 -77.89
C ALA A 1 101.73 9.20 -77.23
N SER A 2 100.72 8.42 -77.73
CA SER A 2 99.39 8.42 -77.18
C SER A 2 99.11 7.00 -76.61
N ARG A 3 98.91 6.96 -75.33
CA ARG A 3 98.61 5.73 -74.58
C ARG A 3 97.08 5.60 -74.44
N GLN A 4 96.51 4.64 -75.18
CA GLN A 4 95.09 4.30 -75.02
C GLN A 4 94.86 3.39 -73.82
N GLU A 5 94.10 3.87 -72.88
CA GLU A 5 93.59 3.08 -71.75
C GLU A 5 92.39 2.19 -72.19
N LYS A 6 92.62 0.86 -72.10
CA LYS A 6 91.57 -0.12 -72.27
C LYS A 6 90.66 -0.19 -71.00
N LYS A 7 89.39 0.28 -71.16
CA LYS A 7 88.38 0.09 -70.14
C LYS A 7 87.92 -1.36 -70.15
N THR A 8 88.21 -2.09 -69.06
CA THR A 8 87.74 -3.43 -68.84
C THR A 8 86.28 -3.39 -68.37
N LYS A 9 85.37 -3.98 -69.12
CA LYS A 9 83.93 -4.10 -68.76
C LYS A 9 83.75 -5.20 -67.67
N ILE A 10 83.32 -4.82 -66.51
CA ILE A 10 82.91 -5.73 -65.41
C ILE A 10 81.54 -6.31 -65.71
N PRO A 11 81.32 -7.66 -65.70
CA PRO A 11 80.00 -8.24 -65.94
C PRO A 11 79.04 -7.94 -64.83
N LYS A 12 77.81 -7.47 -65.11
CA LYS A 12 76.73 -7.26 -64.19
C LYS A 12 76.21 -8.58 -63.70
N ILE A 13 76.43 -8.84 -62.41
CA ILE A 13 75.78 -9.98 -61.69
C ILE A 13 74.30 -9.69 -61.61
N LYS A 14 73.48 -10.47 -62.28
CA LYS A 14 72.00 -10.49 -62.10
C LYS A 14 71.72 -11.02 -60.65
N LYS A 15 71.28 -10.13 -59.79
CA LYS A 15 70.64 -10.52 -58.50
C LYS A 15 69.32 -11.26 -58.85
N VAL A 16 69.36 -12.56 -58.72
CA VAL A 16 68.13 -13.36 -58.66
C VAL A 16 67.51 -13.05 -57.29
N ALA A 17 66.53 -12.13 -57.32
CA ALA A 17 65.68 -11.91 -56.18
C ALA A 17 64.67 -13.08 -56.07
N GLY A 18 65.11 -14.13 -55.39
CA GLY A 18 64.19 -15.14 -54.88
C GLY A 18 63.40 -14.53 -53.74
N GLU A 19 62.30 -13.85 -54.03
CA GLU A 19 61.26 -13.55 -53.00
C GLU A 19 60.65 -14.87 -52.53
N GLN A 20 61.25 -15.45 -51.50
CA GLN A 20 60.58 -16.43 -50.70
C GLN A 20 59.47 -15.68 -49.94
N LYS A 21 58.29 -15.65 -50.53
CA LYS A 21 57.06 -15.36 -49.87
C LYS A 21 56.91 -16.33 -48.70
N ARG A 22 57.40 -15.95 -47.49
CA ARG A 22 57.10 -16.70 -46.29
C ARG A 22 55.61 -16.61 -46.14
N GLU A 23 54.86 -17.65 -46.51
CA GLU A 23 53.50 -17.85 -46.06
C GLU A 23 53.56 -17.81 -44.53
N LYS A 24 53.10 -16.68 -43.97
CA LYS A 24 52.82 -16.61 -42.58
C LYS A 24 51.68 -17.62 -42.37
N ALA A 25 52.00 -18.83 -41.89
CA ALA A 25 51.00 -19.73 -41.40
C ALA A 25 50.21 -18.96 -40.34
N GLU A 26 48.97 -18.53 -40.71
CA GLU A 26 48.02 -17.92 -39.76
C GLU A 26 47.70 -18.98 -38.72
N ILE A 27 48.43 -18.95 -37.61
CA ILE A 27 48.08 -19.75 -36.46
C ILE A 27 46.69 -19.31 -36.03
N PRO A 28 45.66 -20.17 -36.08
CA PRO A 28 44.30 -19.76 -35.76
C PRO A 28 44.35 -19.16 -34.36
N PHE A 29 43.76 -17.97 -34.19
CA PHE A 29 43.80 -17.09 -33.02
C PHE A 29 43.54 -17.86 -31.71
N TYR A 30 42.65 -18.87 -31.72
CA TYR A 30 42.35 -19.76 -30.57
C TYR A 30 43.48 -20.73 -30.16
N ARG A 31 44.54 -20.90 -31.00
CA ARG A 31 45.74 -21.71 -30.63
C ARG A 31 46.87 -20.87 -30.06
N SER A 32 46.71 -19.54 -30.04
CA SER A 32 47.71 -18.65 -29.44
C SER A 32 47.79 -18.88 -27.92
N ILE A 33 48.98 -18.93 -27.36
CA ILE A 33 49.22 -19.02 -25.91
C ILE A 33 48.55 -17.84 -25.17
N ALA A 34 48.59 -16.67 -25.78
CA ALA A 34 47.90 -15.47 -25.24
C ALA A 34 46.40 -15.69 -25.08
N MET A 35 45.74 -16.31 -26.06
CA MET A 35 44.29 -16.61 -25.97
C MET A 35 43.95 -17.63 -24.89
N ARG A 36 44.80 -18.63 -24.70
CA ARG A 36 44.61 -19.60 -23.60
C ARG A 36 44.75 -18.93 -22.24
N LEU A 37 45.67 -18.02 -22.11
CA LEU A 37 45.88 -17.25 -20.87
C LEU A 37 44.70 -16.31 -20.60
N VAL A 38 44.23 -15.59 -21.61
CA VAL A 38 43.03 -14.74 -21.49
C VAL A 38 41.80 -15.57 -21.10
N ALA A 39 41.58 -16.72 -21.74
CA ALA A 39 40.46 -17.59 -21.41
C ALA A 39 40.54 -18.14 -19.97
N ALA A 40 41.75 -18.49 -19.50
CA ALA A 40 41.95 -18.97 -18.14
C ALA A 40 41.57 -17.92 -17.07
N PHE A 41 41.71 -16.63 -17.37
CA PHE A 41 41.28 -15.54 -16.46
C PHE A 41 39.82 -15.11 -16.71
N LEU A 42 39.34 -15.17 -17.95
CA LEU A 42 37.99 -14.71 -18.30
C LEU A 42 36.91 -15.65 -17.77
N ILE A 43 37.14 -16.96 -17.80
CA ILE A 43 36.16 -17.94 -17.33
C ILE A 43 35.78 -17.76 -15.87
N PRO A 44 36.75 -17.65 -14.92
CA PRO A 44 36.39 -17.34 -13.52
C PRO A 44 35.66 -16.02 -13.35
N VAL A 45 36.08 -14.97 -14.09
CA VAL A 45 35.44 -13.65 -14.01
C VAL A 45 33.98 -13.71 -14.47
N ILE A 46 33.72 -14.39 -15.60
CA ILE A 46 32.33 -14.61 -16.08
C ILE A 46 31.55 -15.43 -15.05
N GLY A 47 32.16 -16.47 -14.46
CA GLY A 47 31.52 -17.27 -13.42
C GLY A 47 31.09 -16.42 -12.21
N VAL A 48 31.97 -15.56 -11.72
CA VAL A 48 31.64 -14.65 -10.61
C VAL A 48 30.55 -13.66 -10.99
N LEU A 49 30.57 -13.11 -12.21
CA LEU A 49 29.52 -12.20 -12.69
C LEU A 49 28.15 -12.90 -12.76
N VAL A 50 28.10 -14.11 -13.31
CA VAL A 50 26.85 -14.90 -13.40
C VAL A 50 26.31 -15.22 -12.01
N LEU A 51 27.19 -15.67 -11.10
CA LEU A 51 26.81 -15.93 -9.71
C LEU A 51 26.35 -14.65 -8.99
N GLY A 52 27.00 -13.53 -9.22
CA GLY A 52 26.61 -12.23 -8.65
C GLY A 52 25.23 -11.79 -9.12
N ILE A 53 24.96 -11.88 -10.43
CA ILE A 53 23.66 -11.51 -11.00
C ILE A 53 22.55 -12.45 -10.51
N THR A 54 22.80 -13.78 -10.52
CA THR A 54 21.79 -14.74 -10.05
C THR A 54 21.51 -14.58 -8.55
N SER A 55 22.55 -14.41 -7.74
CA SER A 55 22.38 -14.17 -6.30
C SER A 55 21.63 -12.85 -6.02
N TYR A 56 21.96 -11.79 -6.76
CA TYR A 56 21.25 -10.52 -6.62
C TYR A 56 19.77 -10.64 -6.99
N ASN A 57 19.45 -11.30 -8.12
CA ASN A 57 18.07 -11.50 -8.55
C ASN A 57 17.28 -12.35 -7.56
N ASN A 58 17.88 -13.44 -7.06
CA ASN A 58 17.23 -14.30 -6.06
C ASN A 58 17.00 -13.56 -4.74
N ALA A 59 18.00 -12.80 -4.25
CA ALA A 59 17.85 -12.01 -3.04
C ALA A 59 16.81 -10.89 -3.22
N SER A 60 16.82 -10.20 -4.35
CA SER A 60 15.84 -9.17 -4.66
C SER A 60 14.40 -9.71 -4.71
N ASN A 61 14.21 -10.85 -5.39
CA ASN A 61 12.90 -11.48 -5.45
C ASN A 61 12.43 -11.96 -4.07
N ALA A 62 13.31 -12.59 -3.29
CA ALA A 62 12.99 -13.03 -1.94
C ALA A 62 12.60 -11.85 -1.02
N ILE A 63 13.30 -10.71 -1.12
CA ILE A 63 12.96 -9.49 -0.36
C ILE A 63 11.59 -8.97 -0.79
N VAL A 64 11.33 -8.88 -2.10
CA VAL A 64 10.05 -8.40 -2.62
C VAL A 64 8.90 -9.32 -2.18
N ASP A 65 9.08 -10.63 -2.25
CA ASP A 65 8.05 -11.59 -1.85
C ASP A 65 7.80 -11.55 -0.35
N THR A 66 8.85 -11.48 0.48
CA THR A 66 8.72 -11.31 1.94
C THR A 66 8.03 -9.99 2.28
N TYR A 67 8.35 -8.91 1.56
CA TYR A 67 7.69 -7.62 1.77
C TYR A 67 6.20 -7.68 1.42
N LYS A 68 5.85 -8.28 0.29
CA LYS A 68 4.44 -8.48 -0.11
C LYS A 68 3.67 -9.29 0.93
N GLU A 69 4.25 -10.39 1.40
CA GLU A 69 3.66 -11.24 2.43
C GLU A 69 3.46 -10.46 3.74
N SER A 70 4.47 -9.70 4.17
CA SER A 70 4.38 -8.86 5.37
C SER A 70 3.29 -7.78 5.25
N VAL A 71 3.17 -7.13 4.08
CA VAL A 71 2.10 -6.14 3.82
C VAL A 71 0.74 -6.81 3.84
N GLN A 72 0.61 -7.98 3.22
CA GLN A 72 -0.65 -8.74 3.23
C GLN A 72 -1.05 -9.14 4.65
N GLN A 73 -0.14 -9.71 5.44
CA GLN A 73 -0.39 -10.06 6.83
C GLN A 73 -0.78 -8.84 7.68
N THR A 74 -0.14 -7.70 7.43
CA THR A 74 -0.48 -6.45 8.10
C THR A 74 -1.90 -5.99 7.74
N ALA A 75 -2.25 -6.04 6.45
CA ALA A 75 -3.58 -5.69 5.97
C ALA A 75 -4.65 -6.62 6.56
N ASP A 76 -4.41 -7.93 6.58
CA ASP A 76 -5.32 -8.92 7.17
C ASP A 76 -5.51 -8.69 8.68
N THR A 77 -4.43 -8.37 9.39
CA THR A 77 -4.49 -8.03 10.81
C THR A 77 -5.29 -6.75 11.05
N MET A 78 -5.07 -5.71 10.23
CA MET A 78 -5.85 -4.47 10.30
C MET A 78 -7.34 -4.73 10.03
N GLN A 79 -7.65 -5.53 9.03
CA GLN A 79 -9.02 -5.92 8.72
C GLN A 79 -9.68 -6.63 9.90
N GLN A 80 -8.99 -7.60 10.51
CA GLN A 80 -9.50 -8.30 11.70
C GLN A 80 -9.74 -7.35 12.86
N TYR A 81 -8.79 -6.43 13.11
CA TYR A 81 -8.92 -5.43 14.16
C TYR A 81 -10.12 -4.50 13.92
N ILE A 82 -10.27 -4.00 12.71
CA ILE A 82 -11.42 -3.15 12.33
C ILE A 82 -12.74 -3.91 12.53
N ASN A 83 -12.82 -5.15 12.06
CA ASN A 83 -14.01 -5.98 12.22
C ASN A 83 -14.34 -6.24 13.71
N LEU A 84 -13.31 -6.45 14.54
CA LEU A 84 -13.49 -6.65 15.98
C LEU A 84 -14.07 -5.38 16.63
N VAL A 85 -13.47 -4.22 16.34
CA VAL A 85 -13.93 -2.92 16.87
C VAL A 85 -15.38 -2.67 16.44
N ILE A 86 -15.66 -2.81 15.17
CA ILE A 86 -17.01 -2.62 14.61
C ILE A 86 -18.04 -3.54 15.26
N THR A 87 -17.69 -4.83 15.42
CA THR A 87 -18.59 -5.81 16.03
C THR A 87 -18.84 -5.50 17.50
N SER A 88 -17.79 -5.11 18.23
CA SER A 88 -17.90 -4.71 19.63
C SER A 88 -18.82 -3.50 19.79
N GLU A 89 -18.63 -2.46 18.97
CA GLU A 89 -19.48 -1.27 19.00
C GLU A 89 -20.93 -1.61 18.66
N LYS A 90 -21.13 -2.41 17.62
CA LYS A 90 -22.46 -2.88 17.22
C LYS A 90 -23.20 -3.61 18.33
N ASP A 91 -22.53 -4.51 19.04
CA ASP A 91 -23.15 -5.30 20.10
C ASP A 91 -23.47 -4.44 21.33
N GLU A 92 -22.63 -3.46 21.63
CA GLU A 92 -22.91 -2.50 22.70
C GLU A 92 -24.12 -1.62 22.36
N PHE A 93 -24.18 -1.05 21.17
CA PHE A 93 -25.34 -0.25 20.75
C PHE A 93 -26.63 -1.04 20.67
N LYS A 94 -26.59 -2.32 20.28
CA LYS A 94 -27.76 -3.20 20.37
C LYS A 94 -28.27 -3.33 21.79
N THR A 95 -27.36 -3.39 22.78
CA THR A 95 -27.74 -3.47 24.18
C THR A 95 -28.55 -2.23 24.58
N TYR A 96 -28.11 -1.04 24.21
CA TYR A 96 -28.90 0.19 24.47
C TYR A 96 -30.30 0.13 23.84
N LEU A 97 -30.41 -0.30 22.59
CA LEU A 97 -31.70 -0.39 21.88
C LEU A 97 -32.68 -1.42 22.49
N THR A 98 -32.16 -2.38 23.26
CA THR A 98 -32.99 -3.40 23.92
C THR A 98 -33.43 -2.99 25.32
N GLU A 99 -32.81 -1.95 25.91
CA GLU A 99 -33.18 -1.46 27.24
C GLU A 99 -34.60 -0.88 27.27
N SER A 100 -35.41 -1.33 28.22
CA SER A 100 -36.82 -0.94 28.33
C SER A 100 -37.01 0.56 28.53
N ASP A 101 -36.14 1.19 29.29
CA ASP A 101 -36.27 2.59 29.65
C ASP A 101 -35.95 3.51 28.47
N LEU A 102 -34.96 3.16 27.65
CA LEU A 102 -34.67 3.89 26.41
C LEU A 102 -35.86 3.79 25.43
N ARG A 103 -36.43 2.60 25.29
CA ARG A 103 -37.60 2.37 24.44
C ARG A 103 -38.84 3.16 24.92
N LYS A 104 -39.11 3.19 26.24
CA LYS A 104 -40.19 3.99 26.82
C LYS A 104 -39.96 5.49 26.62
N TYR A 105 -38.71 5.95 26.79
CA TYR A 105 -38.32 7.33 26.53
C TYR A 105 -38.66 7.75 25.09
N PHE A 106 -38.19 6.97 24.12
CA PHE A 106 -38.47 7.27 22.72
C PHE A 106 -39.92 7.07 22.31
N ALA A 107 -40.66 6.18 22.95
CA ALA A 107 -42.09 6.01 22.75
C ALA A 107 -42.93 7.14 23.41
N GLY A 108 -42.34 8.00 24.23
CA GLY A 108 -43.10 9.03 24.94
C GLY A 108 -44.00 8.48 26.04
N LEU A 109 -43.67 7.34 26.59
CA LEU A 109 -44.49 6.61 27.57
C LEU A 109 -44.00 6.83 29.02
N MET A 110 -43.21 7.88 29.24
CA MET A 110 -42.64 8.21 30.57
C MET A 110 -43.16 9.53 31.09
N GLU A 111 -43.17 9.69 32.44
CA GLU A 111 -43.42 10.96 33.06
C GLU A 111 -42.21 11.93 32.82
N VAL A 112 -42.48 13.23 32.88
CA VAL A 112 -41.46 14.28 32.53
C VAL A 112 -40.20 14.16 33.39
N TYR A 113 -40.36 13.78 34.68
CA TYR A 113 -39.24 13.61 35.60
C TYR A 113 -38.36 12.41 35.16
N ASP A 114 -39.02 11.28 34.89
CA ASP A 114 -38.33 10.05 34.47
C ASP A 114 -37.67 10.25 33.09
N GLU A 115 -38.29 10.93 32.15
CA GLU A 115 -37.70 11.29 30.86
C GLU A 115 -36.38 12.07 31.02
N SER A 116 -36.37 13.06 31.92
CA SER A 116 -35.15 13.84 32.19
C SER A 116 -34.03 13.01 32.80
N SER A 117 -34.42 12.08 33.68
CA SER A 117 -33.46 11.18 34.34
C SER A 117 -32.85 10.18 33.35
N VAL A 118 -33.68 9.53 32.55
CA VAL A 118 -33.25 8.58 31.52
C VAL A 118 -32.36 9.27 30.47
N ARG A 119 -32.77 10.43 29.98
CA ARG A 119 -31.96 11.19 29.04
C ARG A 119 -30.57 11.50 29.59
N LYS A 120 -30.48 11.98 30.84
CA LYS A 120 -29.18 12.30 31.48
C LYS A 120 -28.31 11.06 31.68
N ASP A 121 -28.91 9.93 32.03
CA ASP A 121 -28.18 8.67 32.19
C ASP A 121 -27.54 8.25 30.86
N TYR A 122 -28.30 8.19 29.77
CA TYR A 122 -27.78 7.83 28.46
C TYR A 122 -26.77 8.84 27.92
N GLN A 123 -26.98 10.13 28.13
CA GLN A 123 -25.98 11.16 27.81
C GLN A 123 -24.67 10.90 28.55
N SER A 124 -24.75 10.57 29.83
CA SER A 124 -23.57 10.25 30.64
C SER A 124 -22.86 8.99 30.11
N ARG A 125 -23.61 7.93 29.76
CA ARG A 125 -23.05 6.71 29.17
C ARG A 125 -22.36 6.99 27.84
N LEU A 126 -22.98 7.74 26.93
CA LEU A 126 -22.38 8.12 25.64
C LEU A 126 -21.14 8.98 25.84
N ARG A 127 -21.15 9.94 26.78
CA ARG A 127 -20.00 10.78 27.10
C ARG A 127 -18.86 9.97 27.70
N ASN A 128 -19.16 9.06 28.61
CA ASN A 128 -18.14 8.18 29.19
C ASN A 128 -17.50 7.29 28.13
N LYS A 129 -18.30 6.78 27.19
CA LYS A 129 -17.78 5.99 26.08
C LYS A 129 -16.80 6.80 25.22
N MET A 130 -17.14 8.03 24.85
CA MET A 130 -16.22 8.91 24.12
C MET A 130 -14.94 9.23 24.91
N ALA A 131 -15.06 9.39 26.24
CA ALA A 131 -13.90 9.65 27.09
C ALA A 131 -12.95 8.44 27.19
N LEU A 132 -13.49 7.23 27.11
CA LEU A 132 -12.73 5.98 27.18
C LEU A 132 -12.16 5.58 25.82
N ASP A 133 -12.83 5.90 24.73
CA ASP A 133 -12.36 5.61 23.37
C ASP A 133 -12.14 6.89 22.57
N SER A 134 -10.88 7.29 22.46
CA SER A 134 -10.45 8.48 21.72
C SER A 134 -10.75 8.43 20.20
N LYS A 135 -11.16 7.28 19.68
CA LYS A 135 -11.54 7.12 18.26
C LYS A 135 -12.98 7.57 17.99
N ILE A 136 -13.81 7.68 19.04
CA ILE A 136 -15.20 8.11 18.92
C ILE A 136 -15.24 9.63 19.11
N GLN A 137 -15.59 10.37 18.08
CA GLN A 137 -15.71 11.84 18.11
C GLN A 137 -17.11 12.30 18.52
N GLY A 138 -18.13 11.51 18.23
CA GLY A 138 -19.52 11.81 18.56
C GLY A 138 -20.35 10.54 18.65
N ALA A 139 -21.36 10.56 19.49
CA ALA A 139 -22.32 9.48 19.65
C ALA A 139 -23.73 10.05 19.83
N TYR A 140 -24.66 9.56 19.03
CA TYR A 140 -26.02 10.09 18.94
C TYR A 140 -27.03 8.96 18.90
N ILE A 141 -28.17 9.12 19.60
CA ILE A 141 -29.33 8.27 19.46
C ILE A 141 -30.47 9.19 18.98
N ILE A 142 -30.98 8.94 17.77
CA ILE A 142 -31.91 9.80 17.09
C ILE A 142 -33.18 9.01 16.78
N ALA A 143 -34.34 9.59 17.07
CA ALA A 143 -35.64 8.99 16.73
C ALA A 143 -36.48 9.95 15.87
N ASP A 144 -37.48 9.38 15.20
CA ASP A 144 -38.40 10.07 14.28
C ASP A 144 -39.32 11.10 14.97
N ASN A 145 -39.49 11.00 16.28
CA ASN A 145 -40.35 11.86 17.09
C ASN A 145 -39.65 13.12 17.65
N LYS A 146 -38.57 13.59 17.02
CA LYS A 146 -37.72 14.72 17.44
C LYS A 146 -36.91 14.49 18.73
N ARG A 147 -37.01 13.32 19.33
CA ARG A 147 -36.20 13.00 20.52
C ARG A 147 -34.82 12.59 20.10
N THR A 148 -33.83 13.25 20.68
CA THR A 148 -32.42 12.98 20.41
C THR A 148 -31.67 12.95 21.72
N ILE A 149 -30.80 11.98 21.87
CA ILE A 149 -29.80 11.93 22.95
C ILE A 149 -28.43 12.03 22.31
N ASP A 150 -27.67 13.05 22.66
CA ASP A 150 -26.31 13.22 22.20
C ASP A 150 -25.32 13.22 23.37
N CYS A 151 -24.09 12.94 23.09
CA CYS A 151 -23.03 12.90 24.08
C CYS A 151 -22.69 14.28 24.66
N GLN A 152 -22.99 15.36 23.96
CA GLN A 152 -22.73 16.75 24.41
C GLN A 152 -23.87 17.30 25.25
N GLY A 153 -25.04 16.72 25.18
CA GLY A 153 -26.22 17.14 25.94
C GLY A 153 -26.98 18.30 25.31
N ILE A 154 -26.78 18.53 24.02
CA ILE A 154 -27.45 19.59 23.28
C ILE A 154 -28.90 19.20 23.04
N VAL A 155 -29.84 20.06 23.45
CA VAL A 155 -31.26 19.90 23.11
C VAL A 155 -31.49 20.62 21.78
N ARG A 156 -31.97 19.89 20.79
CA ARG A 156 -32.21 20.43 19.45
C ARG A 156 -33.71 20.58 19.22
N ASP A 157 -34.13 21.79 18.83
CA ASP A 157 -35.53 22.05 18.51
C ASP A 157 -35.95 21.50 17.14
N ARG A 158 -34.99 21.15 16.30
CA ARG A 158 -35.25 20.59 14.97
C ARG A 158 -35.40 19.06 15.02
N ASN A 159 -36.06 18.50 14.02
CA ASN A 159 -36.14 17.05 13.86
C ASN A 159 -34.89 16.50 13.16
N VAL A 160 -33.85 16.22 13.95
CA VAL A 160 -32.56 15.70 13.44
C VAL A 160 -32.73 14.40 12.65
N TYR A 161 -33.69 13.58 13.01
CA TYR A 161 -33.98 12.33 12.27
C TYR A 161 -34.43 12.63 10.82
N THR A 162 -35.38 13.55 10.64
CA THR A 162 -35.85 13.93 9.30
C THR A 162 -34.73 14.54 8.47
N ASP A 163 -33.92 15.40 9.08
CA ASP A 163 -32.79 16.03 8.41
C ASP A 163 -31.74 14.99 8.01
N TYR A 164 -31.44 14.02 8.90
CA TYR A 164 -30.50 12.94 8.62
C TYR A 164 -30.99 11.99 7.53
N VAL A 165 -32.23 11.54 7.60
CA VAL A 165 -32.83 10.66 6.54
C VAL A 165 -32.89 11.39 5.19
N GLY A 166 -32.96 12.71 5.19
CA GLY A 166 -32.92 13.54 3.98
C GLY A 166 -31.54 13.62 3.32
N CYS A 167 -30.45 13.40 4.05
CA CYS A 167 -29.10 13.36 3.48
C CYS A 167 -28.81 12.03 2.78
N ASP A 168 -27.74 11.99 1.95
CA ASP A 168 -27.47 10.83 1.11
C ASP A 168 -27.12 9.58 1.94
N GLN A 169 -26.39 9.73 3.04
CA GLN A 169 -26.10 8.62 3.96
C GLN A 169 -27.37 8.10 4.63
N GLY A 170 -28.23 8.99 5.12
CA GLY A 170 -29.47 8.61 5.77
C GLY A 170 -30.45 7.89 4.83
N LYS A 171 -30.52 8.27 3.56
CA LYS A 171 -31.28 7.55 2.52
C LYS A 171 -30.78 6.12 2.35
N LEU A 172 -29.45 5.95 2.22
CA LEU A 172 -28.85 4.61 2.11
C LEU A 172 -29.17 3.72 3.31
N VAL A 173 -29.13 4.28 4.52
CA VAL A 173 -29.49 3.54 5.74
C VAL A 173 -30.96 3.16 5.75
N SER A 174 -31.86 4.09 5.38
CA SER A 174 -33.31 3.87 5.42
C SER A 174 -33.80 2.87 4.36
N GLU A 175 -33.14 2.82 3.20
CA GLU A 175 -33.51 1.95 2.07
C GLU A 175 -32.89 0.55 2.17
N SER A 176 -31.93 0.34 3.04
CA SER A 176 -31.20 -0.93 3.12
C SER A 176 -31.83 -1.92 4.10
N ALA A 177 -31.78 -3.19 3.73
CA ALA A 177 -32.12 -4.31 4.61
C ALA A 177 -31.11 -4.52 5.75
N THR A 178 -29.89 -3.98 5.63
CA THR A 178 -28.86 -4.02 6.67
C THR A 178 -28.84 -2.71 7.43
N ASN A 179 -29.02 -2.76 8.74
CA ASN A 179 -29.09 -1.57 9.61
C ASN A 179 -27.72 -0.98 9.96
N TRP A 180 -26.65 -1.38 9.25
CA TRP A 180 -25.27 -0.97 9.58
C TRP A 180 -24.53 -0.54 8.34
N PHE A 181 -23.97 0.67 8.40
CA PHE A 181 -23.18 1.25 7.32
C PHE A 181 -21.95 1.93 7.88
N PHE A 182 -20.90 1.91 7.07
CA PHE A 182 -19.69 2.67 7.29
C PHE A 182 -19.53 3.65 6.15
N PHE A 183 -19.45 4.91 6.48
CA PHE A 183 -19.25 5.97 5.52
C PHE A 183 -17.90 6.63 5.76
N GLY A 184 -17.30 7.15 4.69
CA GLY A 184 -16.23 8.13 4.81
C GLY A 184 -16.78 9.47 5.31
N ALA A 185 -15.91 10.43 5.60
CA ALA A 185 -16.31 11.78 5.94
C ALA A 185 -17.22 12.35 4.85
N ASP A 186 -18.38 12.88 5.25
CA ASP A 186 -19.37 13.47 4.36
C ASP A 186 -19.87 14.78 4.95
N GLU A 187 -19.54 15.88 4.27
CA GLU A 187 -19.89 17.24 4.71
C GLU A 187 -21.40 17.45 4.93
N SER A 188 -22.26 16.69 4.22
CA SER A 188 -23.70 16.84 4.35
C SER A 188 -24.24 16.26 5.65
N SER A 189 -23.76 15.08 6.03
CA SER A 189 -24.14 14.43 7.30
C SER A 189 -23.47 15.12 8.50
N ASP A 190 -22.24 15.57 8.34
CA ASP A 190 -21.52 16.31 9.38
C ASP A 190 -22.25 17.59 9.75
N LYS A 191 -22.78 18.33 8.77
CA LYS A 191 -23.64 19.51 9.01
C LYS A 191 -24.95 19.20 9.72
N VAL A 192 -25.56 18.05 9.43
CA VAL A 192 -26.78 17.62 10.09
C VAL A 192 -26.54 17.26 11.55
N LEU A 193 -25.40 16.63 11.83
CA LEU A 193 -25.03 16.17 13.16
C LEU A 193 -24.25 17.21 13.97
N ASP A 194 -23.85 18.34 13.35
CA ASP A 194 -22.98 19.38 13.93
C ASP A 194 -21.62 18.82 14.40
N LEU A 195 -20.99 17.98 13.57
CA LEU A 195 -19.68 17.37 13.80
C LEU A 195 -18.53 18.27 13.31
#